data_7e29860a6a207005d61c85a0bcc3023f
#
_entry.id   7e29860a6a207005d61c85a0bcc3023f
#
_cell.length_a   1.000
_cell.length_b   1.000
_cell.length_c   1.000
_cell.angle_alpha   90.00
_cell.angle_beta   90.00
_cell.angle_gamma   90.00
#
_symmetry.space_group_name_H-M   'P 1'
#
loop_
_entity.id
_entity.type
_entity.pdbx_description
1 polymer ?
#
loop_
_entity_poly.entity_id
_entity_poly.type
_entity_poly.pdbx_seq_one_letter_code
_entity_poly.pdbx_strand_id
1 'polypeptide(L)'
;MSITRKWSAKQQRALEILIRLKRLYPEAPCTLNYETPLQLLVATILSAQCTDERVNLVTPELFRRFPTAAAFAAADVEEIETLIRSTGFYRNKAKNIQGASRMIMAEFGAEVPKRMEELLKLPGVARKTANVVLAHAYDIHEGVTVDTHVKRLSRLLGLTEQTDPIRIERDLMRLLPQPEWENWSIRLVYHGRATCKARKPECYACALADLCPSAGLASATPVEAVLVESPTVVPASG
;
A
#
# COMPACT_ATOMS: atom_id res chain seq x y z
N MET A 1 -24.09 13.77 -26.44
CA MET A 1 -23.29 14.95 -26.08
C MET A 1 -22.03 14.48 -25.36
N SER A 2 -20.91 14.39 -26.07
CA SER A 2 -19.61 13.99 -25.49
C SER A 2 -19.01 15.19 -24.81
N ILE A 3 -19.09 15.25 -23.48
CA ILE A 3 -18.37 16.26 -22.69
C ILE A 3 -16.92 15.79 -22.64
N THR A 4 -16.10 16.30 -23.55
CA THR A 4 -14.64 16.16 -23.46
C THR A 4 -14.17 16.91 -22.21
N ARG A 5 -14.02 16.18 -21.11
CA ARG A 5 -13.51 16.72 -19.86
C ARG A 5 -12.09 17.22 -20.10
N LYS A 6 -11.92 18.53 -20.17
CA LYS A 6 -10.60 19.16 -20.35
C LYS A 6 -9.81 18.97 -19.04
N TRP A 7 -8.81 18.08 -19.07
CA TRP A 7 -7.93 17.83 -17.92
C TRP A 7 -7.07 19.07 -17.62
N SER A 8 -6.93 19.43 -16.36
CA SER A 8 -5.98 20.48 -15.95
C SER A 8 -4.53 20.03 -16.23
N ALA A 9 -3.61 20.98 -16.37
CA ALA A 9 -2.19 20.65 -16.56
C ALA A 9 -1.64 19.75 -15.44
N LYS A 10 -2.10 19.92 -14.20
CA LYS A 10 -1.75 19.09 -13.06
C LYS A 10 -2.29 17.65 -13.20
N GLN A 11 -3.51 17.48 -13.69
CA GLN A 11 -4.08 16.16 -13.97
C GLN A 11 -3.35 15.46 -15.12
N GLN A 12 -3.04 16.18 -16.21
CA GLN A 12 -2.27 15.62 -17.33
C GLN A 12 -0.90 15.12 -16.85
N ARG A 13 -0.21 15.91 -16.03
CA ARG A 13 1.07 15.51 -15.43
C ARG A 13 0.93 14.29 -14.52
N ALA A 14 -0.10 14.24 -13.69
CA ALA A 14 -0.36 13.08 -12.81
C ALA A 14 -0.61 11.79 -13.62
N LEU A 15 -1.35 11.88 -14.72
CA LEU A 15 -1.59 10.75 -15.62
C LEU A 15 -0.32 10.31 -16.35
N GLU A 16 0.51 11.24 -16.80
CA GLU A 16 1.79 10.89 -17.43
C GLU A 16 2.73 10.20 -16.42
N ILE A 17 2.80 10.70 -15.18
CA ILE A 17 3.53 10.04 -14.10
C ILE A 17 2.99 8.63 -13.86
N LEU A 18 1.68 8.45 -13.82
CA LEU A 18 1.03 7.14 -13.66
C LEU A 18 1.43 6.19 -14.79
N ILE A 19 1.39 6.64 -16.05
CA ILE A 19 1.76 5.83 -17.22
C ILE A 19 3.22 5.37 -17.10
N ARG A 20 4.14 6.25 -16.74
CA ARG A 20 5.55 5.90 -16.56
C ARG A 20 5.77 4.96 -15.38
N LEU A 21 5.10 5.17 -14.26
CA LEU A 21 5.16 4.26 -13.12
C LEU A 21 4.60 2.86 -13.46
N LYS A 22 3.56 2.78 -14.30
CA LYS A 22 3.03 1.49 -14.80
C LYS A 22 4.06 0.74 -15.66
N ARG A 23 4.83 1.45 -16.48
CA ARG A 23 5.91 0.85 -17.29
C ARG A 23 7.09 0.40 -16.43
N LEU A 24 7.46 1.19 -15.41
CA LEU A 24 8.57 0.87 -14.51
C LEU A 24 8.23 -0.27 -13.54
N TYR A 25 6.98 -0.30 -13.08
CA TYR A 25 6.47 -1.25 -12.10
C TYR A 25 5.15 -1.83 -12.59
N PRO A 26 5.16 -2.67 -13.64
CA PRO A 26 3.95 -3.21 -14.26
C PRO A 26 3.12 -4.01 -13.26
N GLU A 27 3.78 -4.86 -12.49
CA GLU A 27 3.18 -5.58 -11.37
C GLU A 27 3.48 -4.83 -10.07
N ALA A 28 2.45 -4.54 -9.34
CA ALA A 28 2.53 -3.90 -8.03
C ALA A 28 1.74 -4.75 -7.02
N PRO A 29 2.20 -5.99 -6.73
CA PRO A 29 1.50 -6.88 -5.81
C PRO A 29 1.57 -6.33 -4.39
N CYS A 30 0.61 -6.73 -3.57
CA CYS A 30 0.72 -6.58 -2.13
C CYS A 30 1.96 -7.33 -1.65
N THR A 31 2.77 -6.67 -0.83
CA THR A 31 4.01 -7.26 -0.30
C THR A 31 3.78 -8.19 0.90
N LEU A 32 2.57 -8.15 1.47
CA LEU A 32 2.14 -9.06 2.53
C LEU A 32 1.61 -10.36 1.92
N ASN A 33 2.00 -11.52 2.51
CA ASN A 33 1.51 -12.83 2.11
C ASN A 33 0.18 -13.12 2.80
N TYR A 34 -0.84 -13.47 2.02
CA TYR A 34 -2.17 -13.82 2.52
C TYR A 34 -2.92 -14.68 1.50
N GLU A 35 -3.88 -15.45 1.99
CA GLU A 35 -4.80 -16.28 1.19
C GLU A 35 -6.27 -15.87 1.39
N THR A 36 -6.56 -15.23 2.53
CA THR A 36 -7.93 -14.82 2.88
C THR A 36 -7.98 -13.36 3.32
N PRO A 37 -9.17 -12.70 3.25
CA PRO A 37 -9.34 -11.34 3.76
C PRO A 37 -8.96 -11.18 5.24
N LEU A 38 -9.21 -12.19 6.08
CA LEU A 38 -8.82 -12.20 7.48
C LEU A 38 -7.29 -12.19 7.63
N GLN A 39 -6.60 -13.02 6.87
CA GLN A 39 -5.13 -13.07 6.89
C GLN A 39 -4.54 -11.72 6.46
N LEU A 40 -5.09 -11.09 5.41
CA LEU A 40 -4.65 -9.75 4.99
C LEU A 40 -4.90 -8.70 6.07
N LEU A 41 -6.07 -8.70 6.70
CA LEU A 41 -6.39 -7.78 7.80
C LEU A 41 -5.39 -7.94 8.95
N VAL A 42 -5.15 -9.16 9.41
CA VAL A 42 -4.20 -9.46 10.48
C VAL A 42 -2.78 -9.05 10.08
N ALA A 43 -2.32 -9.44 8.88
CA ALA A 43 -1.00 -9.07 8.38
C ALA A 43 -0.82 -7.54 8.30
N THR A 44 -1.85 -6.81 7.88
CA THR A 44 -1.81 -5.34 7.81
C THR A 44 -1.79 -4.69 9.21
N ILE A 45 -2.50 -5.24 10.19
CA ILE A 45 -2.37 -4.80 11.60
C ILE A 45 -0.93 -5.03 12.09
N LEU A 46 -0.32 -6.17 11.75
CA LEU A 46 1.05 -6.49 12.13
C LEU A 46 2.09 -5.60 11.44
N SER A 47 1.83 -5.10 10.24
CA SER A 47 2.77 -4.24 9.48
C SER A 47 2.91 -2.83 10.07
N ALA A 48 2.08 -2.42 11.01
CA ALA A 48 2.22 -1.15 11.70
C ALA A 48 3.59 -1.05 12.40
N GLN A 49 4.46 -0.13 11.92
CA GLN A 49 5.85 0.05 12.39
C GLN A 49 6.69 -1.24 12.36
N CYS A 50 6.44 -2.11 11.37
CA CYS A 50 7.17 -3.34 11.13
C CYS A 50 7.37 -3.52 9.63
N THR A 51 8.44 -4.18 9.22
CA THR A 51 8.66 -4.48 7.79
C THR A 51 7.77 -5.63 7.34
N ASP A 52 7.35 -5.60 6.07
CA ASP A 52 6.51 -6.65 5.50
C ASP A 52 7.22 -8.01 5.50
N GLU A 53 8.55 -8.03 5.30
CA GLU A 53 9.38 -9.22 5.38
C GLU A 53 9.29 -9.87 6.77
N ARG A 54 9.33 -9.05 7.84
CA ARG A 54 9.18 -9.55 9.21
C ARG A 54 7.78 -10.09 9.47
N VAL A 55 6.76 -9.43 8.97
CA VAL A 55 5.37 -9.91 9.05
C VAL A 55 5.24 -11.25 8.36
N ASN A 56 5.74 -11.36 7.13
CA ASN A 56 5.69 -12.59 6.32
C ASN A 56 6.44 -13.78 6.96
N LEU A 57 7.41 -13.51 7.83
CA LEU A 57 8.11 -14.57 8.59
C LEU A 57 7.27 -15.12 9.75
N VAL A 58 6.40 -14.34 10.37
CA VAL A 58 5.64 -14.78 11.55
C VAL A 58 4.23 -15.26 11.20
N THR A 59 3.65 -14.76 10.12
CA THR A 59 2.26 -15.05 9.74
C THR A 59 1.99 -16.52 9.37
N PRO A 60 2.88 -17.29 8.74
CA PRO A 60 2.60 -18.69 8.43
C PRO A 60 2.24 -19.52 9.66
N GLU A 61 3.02 -19.44 10.73
CA GLU A 61 2.74 -20.16 11.97
C GLU A 61 1.52 -19.59 12.70
N LEU A 62 1.36 -18.26 12.70
CA LEU A 62 0.21 -17.59 13.28
C LEU A 62 -1.10 -18.08 12.63
N PHE A 63 -1.16 -18.15 11.30
CA PHE A 63 -2.36 -18.57 10.57
C PHE A 63 -2.60 -20.08 10.63
N ARG A 64 -1.54 -20.87 10.74
CA ARG A 64 -1.67 -22.29 11.01
C ARG A 64 -2.34 -22.54 12.38
N ARG A 65 -1.96 -21.76 13.38
CA ARG A 65 -2.49 -21.89 14.74
C ARG A 65 -3.89 -21.28 14.89
N PHE A 66 -4.15 -20.17 14.22
CA PHE A 66 -5.43 -19.43 14.25
C PHE A 66 -5.98 -19.22 12.83
N PRO A 67 -6.57 -20.25 12.20
CA PRO A 67 -6.99 -20.17 10.79
C PRO A 67 -8.27 -19.34 10.57
N THR A 68 -9.04 -19.01 11.61
CA THR A 68 -10.35 -18.35 11.50
C THR A 68 -10.48 -17.20 12.50
N ALA A 69 -11.46 -16.30 12.24
CA ALA A 69 -11.81 -15.26 13.21
C ALA A 69 -12.26 -15.84 14.55
N ALA A 70 -12.98 -16.96 14.55
CA ALA A 70 -13.38 -17.66 15.76
C ALA A 70 -12.17 -18.15 16.57
N ALA A 71 -11.15 -18.69 15.89
CA ALA A 71 -9.92 -19.14 16.54
C ALA A 71 -9.16 -17.98 17.20
N PHE A 72 -9.01 -16.84 16.51
CA PHE A 72 -8.41 -15.64 17.10
C PHE A 72 -9.25 -15.07 18.25
N ALA A 73 -10.58 -15.05 18.12
CA ALA A 73 -11.49 -14.52 19.15
C ALA A 73 -11.43 -15.31 20.47
N ALA A 74 -11.27 -16.62 20.35
CA ALA A 74 -11.21 -17.56 21.50
C ALA A 74 -9.78 -17.78 22.02
N ALA A 75 -8.75 -17.32 21.31
CA ALA A 75 -7.36 -17.53 21.65
C ALA A 75 -7.00 -16.96 23.04
N ASP A 76 -6.03 -17.57 23.69
CA ASP A 76 -5.29 -16.88 24.74
C ASP A 76 -4.45 -15.76 24.09
N VAL A 77 -4.62 -14.53 24.56
CA VAL A 77 -3.92 -13.37 24.01
C VAL A 77 -2.40 -13.51 24.14
N GLU A 78 -1.91 -14.16 25.19
CA GLU A 78 -0.48 -14.40 25.43
C GLU A 78 0.10 -15.36 24.38
N GLU A 79 -0.69 -16.30 23.86
CA GLU A 79 -0.26 -17.18 22.76
C GLU A 79 -0.08 -16.38 21.47
N ILE A 80 -1.01 -15.47 21.14
CA ILE A 80 -0.86 -14.56 20.01
C ILE A 80 0.39 -13.68 20.20
N GLU A 81 0.56 -13.08 21.39
CA GLU A 81 1.71 -12.22 21.72
C GLU A 81 3.04 -12.94 21.48
N THR A 82 3.13 -14.20 21.88
CA THR A 82 4.33 -15.01 21.73
C THR A 82 4.70 -15.19 20.26
N LEU A 83 3.73 -15.53 19.42
CA LEU A 83 3.94 -15.77 17.99
C LEU A 83 4.33 -14.50 17.23
N ILE A 84 3.77 -13.33 17.61
CA ILE A 84 4.02 -12.06 16.89
C ILE A 84 5.07 -11.16 17.57
N ARG A 85 5.77 -11.64 18.59
CA ARG A 85 6.67 -10.84 19.44
C ARG A 85 7.69 -10.02 18.64
N SER A 86 8.23 -10.61 17.57
CA SER A 86 9.26 -9.97 16.76
C SER A 86 8.74 -8.84 15.86
N THR A 87 7.42 -8.60 15.79
CA THR A 87 6.83 -7.51 14.98
C THR A 87 6.81 -6.16 15.68
N GLY A 88 7.23 -6.08 16.95
CA GLY A 88 7.15 -4.87 17.77
C GLY A 88 5.71 -4.50 18.16
N PHE A 89 5.55 -3.77 19.27
CA PHE A 89 4.23 -3.39 19.80
C PHE A 89 3.24 -4.56 19.94
N TYR A 90 3.77 -5.76 20.07
CA TYR A 90 3.06 -7.04 19.95
C TYR A 90 1.86 -7.17 20.89
N ARG A 91 1.92 -6.63 22.12
CA ARG A 91 0.81 -6.67 23.08
C ARG A 91 -0.41 -5.91 22.56
N ASN A 92 -0.21 -4.70 22.03
CA ASN A 92 -1.31 -3.93 21.45
C ASN A 92 -1.82 -4.57 20.16
N LYS A 93 -0.94 -5.11 19.33
CA LYS A 93 -1.30 -5.83 18.11
C LYS A 93 -2.12 -7.09 18.41
N ALA A 94 -1.70 -7.90 19.38
CA ALA A 94 -2.45 -9.09 19.81
C ALA A 94 -3.85 -8.75 20.30
N LYS A 95 -3.97 -7.75 21.20
CA LYS A 95 -5.27 -7.26 21.67
C LYS A 95 -6.15 -6.75 20.53
N ASN A 96 -5.57 -6.00 19.58
CA ASN A 96 -6.31 -5.49 18.44
C ASN A 96 -6.79 -6.63 17.52
N ILE A 97 -5.93 -7.60 17.21
CA ILE A 97 -6.30 -8.77 16.39
C ILE A 97 -7.43 -9.56 17.06
N GLN A 98 -7.30 -9.85 18.35
CA GLN A 98 -8.34 -10.57 19.10
C GLN A 98 -9.64 -9.76 19.15
N GLY A 99 -9.56 -8.45 19.47
CA GLY A 99 -10.73 -7.58 19.53
C GLY A 99 -11.43 -7.44 18.17
N ALA A 100 -10.66 -7.26 17.09
CA ALA A 100 -11.21 -7.22 15.73
C ALA A 100 -11.90 -8.56 15.39
N SER A 101 -11.28 -9.68 15.72
CA SER A 101 -11.84 -11.01 15.47
C SER A 101 -13.13 -11.26 16.27
N ARG A 102 -13.20 -10.82 17.54
CA ARG A 102 -14.43 -10.89 18.34
C ARG A 102 -15.56 -10.06 17.72
N MET A 103 -15.25 -8.84 17.25
CA MET A 103 -16.24 -7.98 16.59
C MET A 103 -16.69 -8.58 15.25
N ILE A 104 -15.78 -9.16 14.46
CA ILE A 104 -16.11 -9.85 13.22
C ILE A 104 -17.08 -11.01 13.48
N MET A 105 -16.86 -11.78 14.54
CA MET A 105 -17.77 -12.85 14.93
C MET A 105 -19.15 -12.34 15.38
N ALA A 106 -19.17 -11.25 16.16
CA ALA A 106 -20.39 -10.75 16.78
C ALA A 106 -21.28 -9.92 15.84
N GLU A 107 -20.67 -9.12 14.95
CA GLU A 107 -21.38 -8.10 14.18
C GLU A 107 -21.36 -8.34 12.66
N PHE A 108 -20.43 -9.16 12.15
CA PHE A 108 -20.19 -9.30 10.71
C PHE A 108 -20.25 -10.75 10.21
N GLY A 109 -20.93 -11.64 10.96
CA GLY A 109 -21.19 -13.02 10.51
C GLY A 109 -19.91 -13.84 10.23
N ALA A 110 -18.86 -13.60 10.99
CA ALA A 110 -17.54 -14.24 10.86
C ALA A 110 -16.77 -13.86 9.56
N GLU A 111 -17.23 -12.89 8.80
CA GLU A 111 -16.57 -12.38 7.60
C GLU A 111 -15.97 -10.99 7.82
N VAL A 112 -14.81 -10.71 7.23
CA VAL A 112 -14.23 -9.36 7.24
C VAL A 112 -15.14 -8.41 6.45
N PRO A 113 -15.53 -7.26 7.05
CA PRO A 113 -16.45 -6.33 6.38
C PRO A 113 -15.89 -5.77 5.06
N LYS A 114 -16.80 -5.44 4.12
CA LYS A 114 -16.47 -4.92 2.79
C LYS A 114 -16.75 -3.41 2.65
N ARG A 115 -16.96 -2.71 3.76
CA ARG A 115 -17.28 -1.28 3.77
C ARG A 115 -16.30 -0.53 4.67
N MET A 116 -15.86 0.64 4.23
CA MET A 116 -14.91 1.49 4.96
C MET A 116 -15.41 1.78 6.39
N GLU A 117 -16.66 2.17 6.53
CA GLU A 117 -17.21 2.54 7.84
C GLU A 117 -17.27 1.37 8.84
N GLU A 118 -17.40 0.15 8.33
CA GLU A 118 -17.43 -1.08 9.14
C GLU A 118 -16.01 -1.50 9.54
N LEU A 119 -15.06 -1.44 8.59
CA LEU A 119 -13.65 -1.72 8.85
C LEU A 119 -13.06 -0.76 9.90
N LEU A 120 -13.42 0.51 9.84
CA LEU A 120 -12.95 1.53 10.79
C LEU A 120 -13.45 1.32 12.22
N LYS A 121 -14.48 0.48 12.46
CA LYS A 121 -14.92 0.08 13.80
C LYS A 121 -14.01 -0.95 14.43
N LEU A 122 -13.30 -1.74 13.62
CA LEU A 122 -12.45 -2.83 14.09
C LEU A 122 -11.22 -2.29 14.84
N PRO A 123 -10.92 -2.83 16.04
CA PRO A 123 -9.71 -2.46 16.78
C PRO A 123 -8.43 -2.60 15.95
N GLY A 124 -7.60 -1.57 15.97
CA GLY A 124 -6.32 -1.56 15.23
C GLY A 124 -6.45 -1.25 13.73
N VAL A 125 -7.64 -0.97 13.23
CA VAL A 125 -7.90 -0.66 11.83
C VAL A 125 -8.07 0.85 11.64
N ALA A 126 -7.07 1.48 11.07
CA ALA A 126 -7.14 2.85 10.59
C ALA A 126 -7.49 2.89 9.09
N ARG A 127 -7.80 4.09 8.56
CA ARG A 127 -8.14 4.28 7.15
C ARG A 127 -7.14 3.64 6.17
N LYS A 128 -5.84 3.74 6.47
CA LYS A 128 -4.79 3.08 5.67
C LYS A 128 -4.98 1.56 5.62
N THR A 129 -5.20 0.93 6.77
CA THR A 129 -5.45 -0.53 6.87
C THR A 129 -6.71 -0.92 6.11
N ALA A 130 -7.79 -0.15 6.26
CA ALA A 130 -9.05 -0.40 5.58
C ALA A 130 -8.90 -0.29 4.05
N ASN A 131 -8.19 0.72 3.53
CA ASN A 131 -7.91 0.86 2.09
C ASN A 131 -7.17 -0.37 1.54
N VAL A 132 -6.11 -0.83 2.22
CA VAL A 132 -5.36 -2.03 1.81
C VAL A 132 -6.26 -3.26 1.76
N VAL A 133 -7.06 -3.49 2.81
CA VAL A 133 -7.96 -4.66 2.87
C VAL A 133 -9.04 -4.58 1.77
N LEU A 134 -9.67 -3.43 1.58
CA LEU A 134 -10.70 -3.26 0.55
C LEU A 134 -10.14 -3.47 -0.85
N ALA A 135 -8.99 -2.88 -1.15
CA ALA A 135 -8.39 -2.98 -2.48
C ALA A 135 -7.90 -4.39 -2.80
N HIS A 136 -7.15 -5.01 -1.89
CA HIS A 136 -6.48 -6.28 -2.20
C HIS A 136 -7.33 -7.52 -1.93
N ALA A 137 -8.26 -7.48 -0.96
CA ALA A 137 -9.11 -8.62 -0.68
C ALA A 137 -10.43 -8.60 -1.46
N TYR A 138 -10.88 -7.42 -1.90
CA TYR A 138 -12.23 -7.25 -2.47
C TYR A 138 -12.27 -6.47 -3.78
N ASP A 139 -11.13 -5.97 -4.27
CA ASP A 139 -11.04 -5.09 -5.46
C ASP A 139 -11.93 -3.83 -5.34
N ILE A 140 -12.04 -3.30 -4.11
CA ILE A 140 -12.81 -2.09 -3.79
C ILE A 140 -11.87 -0.93 -3.55
N HIS A 141 -11.87 0.05 -4.46
CA HIS A 141 -10.98 1.21 -4.40
C HIS A 141 -11.72 2.42 -3.81
N GLU A 142 -11.66 2.61 -2.50
CA GLU A 142 -12.30 3.74 -1.79
C GLU A 142 -11.36 4.89 -1.48
N GLY A 143 -10.06 4.72 -1.66
CA GLY A 143 -9.08 5.77 -1.43
C GLY A 143 -7.67 5.42 -1.89
N VAL A 144 -6.81 6.44 -1.88
CA VAL A 144 -5.38 6.30 -2.09
C VAL A 144 -4.70 6.06 -0.75
N THR A 145 -4.00 4.94 -0.62
CA THR A 145 -3.25 4.63 0.60
C THR A 145 -2.05 5.57 0.75
N VAL A 146 -2.10 6.49 1.72
CA VAL A 146 -1.03 7.48 1.94
C VAL A 146 -0.13 7.06 3.08
N ASP A 147 1.02 6.49 2.73
CA ASP A 147 2.12 6.21 3.65
C ASP A 147 3.21 7.30 3.60
N THR A 148 4.34 7.07 4.24
CA THR A 148 5.48 8.02 4.25
C THR A 148 6.09 8.23 2.87
N HIS A 149 6.10 7.20 1.99
CA HIS A 149 6.57 7.31 0.61
C HIS A 149 5.59 8.11 -0.24
N VAL A 150 4.31 7.74 -0.22
CA VAL A 150 3.26 8.45 -0.97
C VAL A 150 3.21 9.92 -0.55
N LYS A 151 3.20 10.21 0.75
CA LYS A 151 3.25 11.59 1.27
C LYS A 151 4.43 12.37 0.73
N ARG A 152 5.64 11.81 0.82
CA ARG A 152 6.88 12.47 0.38
C ARG A 152 6.91 12.67 -1.14
N LEU A 153 6.68 11.60 -1.90
CA LEU A 153 6.80 11.64 -3.35
C LEU A 153 5.71 12.50 -4.00
N SER A 154 4.47 12.45 -3.51
CA SER A 154 3.38 13.27 -4.05
C SER A 154 3.66 14.77 -3.90
N ARG A 155 4.33 15.17 -2.81
CA ARG A 155 4.78 16.55 -2.62
C ARG A 155 5.95 16.90 -3.54
N LEU A 156 6.96 16.06 -3.63
CA LEU A 156 8.11 16.27 -4.53
C LEU A 156 7.69 16.35 -6.01
N LEU A 157 6.73 15.52 -6.40
CA LEU A 157 6.13 15.54 -7.74
C LEU A 157 5.15 16.71 -7.95
N GLY A 158 4.94 17.57 -6.94
CA GLY A 158 4.05 18.75 -7.03
C GLY A 158 2.58 18.37 -7.23
N LEU A 159 2.16 17.18 -6.80
CA LEU A 159 0.77 16.74 -6.91
C LEU A 159 -0.10 17.23 -5.76
N THR A 160 0.51 17.54 -4.61
CA THR A 160 -0.13 18.12 -3.44
C THR A 160 0.84 19.00 -2.66
N GLU A 161 0.32 20.00 -1.97
CA GLU A 161 1.05 20.83 -0.99
C GLU A 161 0.72 20.41 0.45
N GLN A 162 -0.25 19.51 0.62
CA GLN A 162 -0.73 19.08 1.91
C GLN A 162 0.31 18.25 2.66
N THR A 163 0.20 18.28 4.01
CA THR A 163 1.03 17.46 4.92
C THR A 163 0.20 16.43 5.67
N ASP A 164 -1.10 16.63 5.76
CA ASP A 164 -2.05 15.71 6.36
C ASP A 164 -2.39 14.57 5.39
N PRO A 165 -2.29 13.29 5.80
CA PRO A 165 -2.54 12.14 4.91
C PRO A 165 -3.94 12.13 4.29
N ILE A 166 -4.98 12.53 5.03
CA ILE A 166 -6.36 12.53 4.54
C ILE A 166 -6.53 13.60 3.44
N ARG A 167 -5.90 14.75 3.62
CA ARG A 167 -5.94 15.82 2.61
C ARG A 167 -5.14 15.43 1.37
N ILE A 168 -3.99 14.78 1.52
CA ILE A 168 -3.20 14.23 0.41
C ILE A 168 -4.01 13.20 -0.37
N GLU A 169 -4.65 12.25 0.32
CA GLU A 169 -5.54 11.26 -0.29
C GLU A 169 -6.60 11.93 -1.17
N ARG A 170 -7.31 12.93 -0.64
CA ARG A 170 -8.34 13.69 -1.38
C ARG A 170 -7.78 14.38 -2.63
N ASP A 171 -6.59 14.97 -2.53
CA ASP A 171 -5.94 15.61 -3.69
C ASP A 171 -5.61 14.58 -4.76
N LEU A 172 -5.03 13.44 -4.38
CA LEU A 172 -4.67 12.37 -5.31
C LEU A 172 -5.88 11.72 -5.98
N MET A 173 -6.96 11.47 -5.21
CA MET A 173 -8.22 10.94 -5.75
C MET A 173 -8.84 11.83 -6.84
N ARG A 174 -8.63 13.15 -6.78
CA ARG A 174 -9.09 14.09 -7.82
C ARG A 174 -8.23 14.06 -9.09
N LEU A 175 -6.97 13.61 -8.97
CA LEU A 175 -6.00 13.61 -10.06
C LEU A 175 -5.94 12.27 -10.79
N LEU A 176 -6.26 11.18 -10.12
CA LEU A 176 -6.06 9.81 -10.59
C LEU A 176 -7.39 9.10 -10.86
N PRO A 177 -7.45 8.19 -11.84
CA PRO A 177 -8.59 7.32 -12.04
C PRO A 177 -8.73 6.34 -10.87
N GLN A 178 -9.97 6.10 -10.44
CA GLN A 178 -10.28 5.28 -9.26
C GLN A 178 -9.64 3.87 -9.28
N PRO A 179 -9.64 3.11 -10.38
CA PRO A 179 -9.03 1.78 -10.41
C PRO A 179 -7.51 1.77 -10.17
N GLU A 180 -6.85 2.93 -10.24
CA GLU A 180 -5.40 3.04 -10.05
C GLU A 180 -4.99 3.51 -8.64
N TRP A 181 -5.92 3.81 -7.75
CA TRP A 181 -5.62 4.45 -6.47
C TRP A 181 -4.68 3.61 -5.59
N GLU A 182 -4.93 2.32 -5.43
CA GLU A 182 -4.07 1.46 -4.62
C GLU A 182 -2.75 1.16 -5.33
N ASN A 183 -2.80 0.80 -6.60
CA ASN A 183 -1.60 0.53 -7.40
C ASN A 183 -0.69 1.76 -7.52
N TRP A 184 -1.24 2.97 -7.54
CA TRP A 184 -0.47 4.21 -7.43
C TRP A 184 0.37 4.23 -6.17
N SER A 185 -0.25 3.93 -5.03
CA SER A 185 0.42 3.94 -3.73
C SER A 185 1.60 2.97 -3.71
N ILE A 186 1.37 1.74 -4.16
CA ILE A 186 2.40 0.69 -4.19
C ILE A 186 3.54 1.08 -5.15
N ARG A 187 3.23 1.55 -6.37
CA ARG A 187 4.24 2.00 -7.34
C ARG A 187 5.09 3.14 -6.79
N LEU A 188 4.50 4.08 -6.04
CA LEU A 188 5.28 5.14 -5.37
C LEU A 188 6.18 4.59 -4.27
N VAL A 189 5.77 3.55 -3.54
CA VAL A 189 6.64 2.87 -2.56
C VAL A 189 7.84 2.25 -3.28
N TYR A 190 7.61 1.49 -4.36
CA TYR A 190 8.71 0.91 -5.15
C TYR A 190 9.64 1.98 -5.70
N HIS A 191 9.09 3.03 -6.30
CA HIS A 191 9.88 4.15 -6.83
C HIS A 191 10.68 4.87 -5.72
N GLY A 192 10.09 5.02 -4.55
CA GLY A 192 10.73 5.63 -3.39
C GLY A 192 11.85 4.79 -2.80
N ARG A 193 11.77 3.46 -2.91
CA ARG A 193 12.82 2.52 -2.46
C ARG A 193 13.94 2.41 -3.50
N ALA A 194 13.60 2.31 -4.78
CA ALA A 194 14.57 2.10 -5.85
C ALA A 194 15.31 3.38 -6.25
N THR A 195 14.58 4.44 -6.62
CA THR A 195 15.14 5.63 -7.28
C THR A 195 15.04 6.89 -6.43
N CYS A 196 13.83 7.24 -5.96
CA CYS A 196 13.60 8.47 -5.20
C CYS A 196 13.84 8.25 -3.71
N LYS A 197 15.06 7.88 -3.33
CA LYS A 197 15.46 7.63 -1.93
C LYS A 197 15.41 8.92 -1.11
N ALA A 198 15.07 8.81 0.19
CA ALA A 198 14.87 9.99 1.02
C ALA A 198 16.13 10.85 1.21
N ARG A 199 17.31 10.23 1.35
CA ARG A 199 18.58 10.93 1.58
C ARG A 199 19.38 11.22 0.32
N LYS A 200 19.32 10.34 -0.68
CA LYS A 200 20.09 10.45 -1.94
C LYS A 200 19.19 10.02 -3.11
N PRO A 201 18.28 10.88 -3.57
CA PRO A 201 17.46 10.58 -4.73
C PRO A 201 18.34 10.57 -6.01
N GLU A 202 18.12 9.57 -6.85
CA GLU A 202 18.87 9.38 -8.10
C GLU A 202 18.15 10.11 -9.25
N CYS A 203 18.02 11.44 -9.14
CA CYS A 203 17.26 12.25 -10.09
C CYS A 203 17.80 12.19 -11.51
N TYR A 204 19.12 11.99 -11.70
CA TYR A 204 19.77 11.87 -13.00
C TYR A 204 19.34 10.61 -13.77
N ALA A 205 18.94 9.54 -13.06
CA ALA A 205 18.45 8.29 -13.65
C ALA A 205 16.93 8.12 -13.50
N CYS A 206 16.23 9.14 -13.01
CA CYS A 206 14.82 9.04 -12.71
C CYS A 206 13.97 9.27 -13.98
N ALA A 207 13.17 8.29 -14.36
CA ALA A 207 12.25 8.39 -15.49
C ALA A 207 11.13 9.41 -15.31
N LEU A 208 11.02 10.03 -14.13
CA LEU A 208 10.04 11.09 -13.82
C LEU A 208 10.71 12.46 -13.70
N ALA A 209 12.01 12.59 -13.96
CA ALA A 209 12.77 13.81 -13.67
C ALA A 209 12.22 15.05 -14.40
N ASP A 210 11.85 14.92 -15.66
CA ASP A 210 11.28 15.99 -16.49
C ASP A 210 9.87 16.42 -16.06
N LEU A 211 9.14 15.56 -15.34
CA LEU A 211 7.82 15.84 -14.79
C LEU A 211 7.86 16.30 -13.32
N CYS A 212 9.04 16.20 -12.67
CA CYS A 212 9.21 16.45 -11.25
C CYS A 212 9.74 17.86 -10.98
N PRO A 213 8.96 18.77 -10.39
CA PRO A 213 9.43 20.11 -10.07
C PRO A 213 10.55 20.15 -9.04
N SER A 214 10.73 19.07 -8.27
CA SER A 214 11.80 18.92 -7.28
C SER A 214 13.03 18.18 -7.81
N ALA A 215 13.03 17.72 -9.06
CA ALA A 215 14.24 17.22 -9.69
C ALA A 215 15.23 18.37 -9.78
N GLY A 216 16.42 18.24 -9.20
CA GLY A 216 17.47 19.22 -9.32
C GLY A 216 17.87 19.36 -10.79
N LEU A 217 17.18 20.19 -11.53
CA LEU A 217 17.40 20.50 -12.93
C LEU A 217 18.60 21.45 -13.08
N ALA A 218 19.76 21.04 -12.59
CA ALA A 218 21.01 21.51 -13.15
C ALA A 218 21.31 20.56 -14.33
N SER A 219 20.96 20.99 -15.57
CA SER A 219 21.38 20.40 -16.86
C SER A 219 21.13 18.90 -17.03
N ALA A 220 19.93 18.50 -17.43
CA ALA A 220 19.72 17.19 -18.03
C ALA A 220 19.54 17.35 -19.54
N THR A 221 20.54 16.90 -20.30
CA THR A 221 20.34 16.45 -21.68
C THR A 221 19.26 15.35 -21.70
N PRO A 222 18.39 15.28 -22.71
CA PRO A 222 17.38 14.24 -22.80
C PRO A 222 18.05 12.88 -22.81
N VAL A 223 17.78 12.05 -21.80
CA VAL A 223 18.23 10.66 -21.79
C VAL A 223 17.28 9.90 -22.71
N GLU A 224 17.79 9.42 -23.84
CA GLU A 224 17.15 8.39 -24.64
C GLU A 224 16.75 7.23 -23.73
N ALA A 225 15.51 6.79 -23.87
CA ALA A 225 14.92 5.73 -23.04
C ALA A 225 15.75 4.45 -23.21
N VAL A 226 16.61 4.16 -22.25
CA VAL A 226 17.22 2.84 -22.13
C VAL A 226 16.10 1.87 -21.75
N LEU A 227 15.63 1.14 -22.74
CA LEU A 227 14.80 -0.05 -22.56
C LEU A 227 15.69 -1.07 -21.83
N VAL A 228 15.50 -1.20 -20.53
CA VAL A 228 16.09 -2.31 -19.77
C VAL A 228 15.34 -3.56 -20.21
N GLU A 229 16.04 -4.39 -21.00
CA GLU A 229 15.58 -5.73 -21.35
C GLU A 229 15.29 -6.51 -20.05
N SER A 230 14.09 -7.09 -20.00
CA SER A 230 13.66 -7.93 -18.88
C SER A 230 14.65 -9.08 -18.70
N PRO A 231 15.07 -9.42 -17.47
CA PRO A 231 15.89 -10.61 -17.25
C PRO A 231 15.08 -11.85 -17.65
N THR A 232 15.59 -12.58 -18.63
CA THR A 232 15.07 -13.89 -19.04
C THR A 232 15.06 -14.83 -17.83
N VAL A 233 13.88 -15.28 -17.47
CA VAL A 233 13.68 -16.36 -16.49
C VAL A 233 14.22 -17.63 -17.12
N VAL A 234 15.33 -18.14 -16.61
CA VAL A 234 15.84 -19.47 -16.95
C VAL A 234 14.95 -20.50 -16.24
N PRO A 235 14.30 -21.43 -16.98
CA PRO A 235 13.53 -22.49 -16.32
C PRO A 235 14.49 -23.46 -15.64
N ALA A 236 14.23 -23.78 -14.39
CA ALA A 236 14.93 -24.80 -13.65
C ALA A 236 14.65 -26.16 -14.31
N SER A 237 15.67 -26.77 -14.87
CA SER A 237 15.63 -28.13 -15.39
C SER A 237 15.96 -29.14 -14.30
N GLY A 238 15.10 -30.18 -14.20
CA GLY A 238 15.40 -31.47 -13.61
C GLY A 238 15.02 -31.69 -12.18
#